data_2b078e6d5d60cb536f85f35568d66a6f
#
_entry.id   2b078e6d5d60cb536f85f35568d66a6f
#
_cell.length_a   1.000
_cell.length_b   1.000
_cell.length_c   1.000
_cell.angle_alpha   90.00
_cell.angle_beta   90.00
_cell.angle_gamma   90.00
#
_symmetry.space_group_name_H-M   'P 1'
#
loop_
_entity.id
_entity.type
_entity.pdbx_description
1 polymer ?
#
loop_
_entity_poly.entity_id
_entity_poly.type
_entity_poly.pdbx_seq_one_letter_code
_entity_poly.pdbx_strand_id
1 'polypeptide(L)'
;CNNAQGRCDGADFKKGPMTQLLIQLLEPLLGYSLADFPESFAYVSETALCAQTKATPARLQPTRGKKKGVETSYFYGNAMTLGRMAFDLAAEVGDSVVAIFFRDTDGTHSSHTGLWQDKWQSVCDGFKHSDFTRGVPMLPKPKSEAWLLCLAGFNPGGTCEALEELSGNDHSPNSVKSRLDATLGRHHSADELCEWLIQHPVAVDRIDSMPSFRAFHEALISAVKNFPI
;
A
#
# COMPACT_ATOMS: atom_id res chain seq x y z
N CYS A 1 7.96 9.87 -11.04
CA CYS A 1 6.95 10.43 -11.92
C CYS A 1 6.91 11.95 -11.78
N ASN A 2 7.42 12.67 -12.78
CA ASN A 2 7.50 14.12 -12.77
C ASN A 2 6.70 14.76 -13.93
N ASN A 3 5.64 14.08 -14.41
CA ASN A 3 4.78 14.67 -15.42
C ASN A 3 3.77 15.68 -14.79
N ALA A 4 3.23 16.57 -15.60
CA ALA A 4 2.30 17.60 -15.15
C ALA A 4 0.99 17.03 -14.53
N GLN A 5 0.64 15.78 -14.86
CA GLN A 5 -0.51 15.08 -14.31
C GLN A 5 -0.19 14.35 -13.01
N GLY A 6 1.10 14.23 -12.63
CA GLY A 6 1.53 13.50 -11.43
C GLY A 6 1.37 11.98 -11.53
N ARG A 7 1.04 11.46 -12.71
CA ARG A 7 0.89 10.04 -13.03
C ARG A 7 2.01 9.59 -13.95
N CYS A 8 2.55 8.39 -13.73
CA CYS A 8 3.43 7.71 -14.68
C CYS A 8 2.81 6.40 -15.11
N ASP A 9 3.02 6.04 -16.36
CA ASP A 9 2.69 4.72 -16.87
C ASP A 9 3.74 3.67 -16.45
N GLY A 10 3.36 2.41 -16.46
CA GLY A 10 4.18 1.33 -15.90
C GLY A 10 5.57 1.21 -16.51
N ALA A 11 5.76 1.59 -17.78
CA ALA A 11 7.05 1.57 -18.46
C ALA A 11 8.06 2.58 -17.90
N ASP A 12 7.56 3.72 -17.38
CA ASP A 12 8.39 4.82 -16.87
C ASP A 12 8.60 4.77 -15.34
N PHE A 13 8.03 3.76 -14.69
CA PHE A 13 8.09 3.61 -13.24
C PHE A 13 8.98 2.46 -12.82
N LYS A 14 9.96 2.76 -11.95
CA LYS A 14 10.77 1.74 -11.32
C LYS A 14 9.97 1.05 -10.20
N LYS A 15 9.61 -0.21 -10.40
CA LYS A 15 8.84 -1.01 -9.45
C LYS A 15 9.63 -1.22 -8.15
N GLY A 16 8.99 -0.98 -7.02
CA GLY A 16 9.53 -1.30 -5.71
C GLY A 16 9.04 -2.67 -5.19
N PRO A 17 9.58 -3.13 -4.03
CA PRO A 17 9.23 -4.45 -3.48
C PRO A 17 7.74 -4.64 -3.25
N MET A 18 7.02 -3.61 -2.81
CA MET A 18 5.58 -3.71 -2.58
C MET A 18 4.78 -3.82 -3.87
N THR A 19 5.26 -3.23 -4.97
CA THR A 19 4.67 -3.46 -6.29
C THR A 19 4.90 -4.89 -6.76
N GLN A 20 6.10 -5.44 -6.53
CA GLN A 20 6.41 -6.83 -6.87
C GLN A 20 5.56 -7.82 -6.06
N LEU A 21 5.36 -7.57 -4.78
CA LEU A 21 4.45 -8.34 -3.92
C LEU A 21 3.02 -8.27 -4.44
N LEU A 22 2.54 -7.06 -4.77
CA LEU A 22 1.20 -6.86 -5.32
C LEU A 22 0.98 -7.63 -6.63
N ILE A 23 1.96 -7.63 -7.55
CA ILE A 23 1.91 -8.40 -8.80
C ILE A 23 1.68 -9.88 -8.51
N GLN A 24 2.46 -10.48 -7.61
CA GLN A 24 2.32 -11.88 -7.25
C GLN A 24 0.96 -12.24 -6.63
N LEU A 25 0.30 -11.29 -5.96
CA LEU A 25 -1.04 -11.47 -5.43
C LEU A 25 -2.13 -11.29 -6.48
N LEU A 26 -1.91 -10.42 -7.46
CA LEU A 26 -2.89 -10.13 -8.52
C LEU A 26 -2.94 -11.21 -9.60
N GLU A 27 -1.77 -11.72 -10.05
CA GLU A 27 -1.70 -12.67 -11.16
C GLU A 27 -2.58 -13.92 -10.96
N PRO A 28 -2.63 -14.57 -9.78
CA PRO A 28 -3.55 -15.68 -9.52
C PRO A 28 -5.04 -15.28 -9.57
N LEU A 29 -5.36 -14.03 -9.21
CA LEU A 29 -6.72 -13.53 -9.22
C LEU A 29 -7.19 -13.16 -10.63
N LEU A 30 -6.29 -12.70 -11.47
CA LEU A 30 -6.56 -12.28 -12.85
C LEU A 30 -6.45 -13.44 -13.85
N GLY A 31 -5.66 -14.47 -13.55
CA GLY A 31 -5.44 -15.63 -14.41
C GLY A 31 -4.46 -15.38 -15.56
N TYR A 32 -3.71 -14.27 -15.54
CA TYR A 32 -2.67 -13.96 -16.51
C TYR A 32 -1.49 -13.23 -15.87
N SER A 33 -0.33 -13.23 -16.56
CA SER A 33 0.87 -12.54 -16.08
C SER A 33 0.81 -11.04 -16.33
N LEU A 34 1.01 -10.25 -15.30
CA LEU A 34 1.10 -8.79 -15.38
C LEU A 34 2.48 -8.31 -15.89
N ALA A 35 3.47 -9.20 -15.96
CA ALA A 35 4.76 -8.88 -16.55
C ALA A 35 4.66 -8.60 -18.06
N ASP A 36 3.70 -9.24 -18.73
CA ASP A 36 3.46 -9.09 -20.17
C ASP A 36 2.66 -7.81 -20.51
N PHE A 37 2.10 -7.14 -19.50
CA PHE A 37 1.24 -5.98 -19.66
C PHE A 37 1.66 -4.83 -18.73
N PRO A 38 2.86 -4.24 -18.93
CA PRO A 38 3.33 -3.14 -18.06
C PRO A 38 2.42 -1.91 -18.09
N GLU A 39 1.68 -1.71 -19.18
CA GLU A 39 0.67 -0.66 -19.35
C GLU A 39 -0.54 -0.82 -18.43
N SER A 40 -0.74 -2.00 -17.84
CA SER A 40 -1.80 -2.24 -16.84
C SER A 40 -1.57 -1.48 -15.53
N PHE A 41 -0.39 -0.86 -15.36
CA PHE A 41 -0.05 -0.08 -14.18
C PHE A 41 0.08 1.40 -14.48
N ALA A 42 -0.56 2.22 -13.64
CA ALA A 42 -0.31 3.64 -13.57
C ALA A 42 0.08 3.99 -12.13
N TYR A 43 1.10 4.83 -11.97
CA TYR A 43 1.64 5.20 -10.66
C TYR A 43 1.49 6.67 -10.38
N VAL A 44 1.16 7.00 -9.13
CA VAL A 44 1.06 8.37 -8.65
C VAL A 44 1.96 8.50 -7.42
N SER A 45 2.89 9.46 -7.45
CA SER A 45 3.76 9.69 -6.30
C SER A 45 2.99 10.33 -5.14
N GLU A 46 3.45 10.08 -3.92
CA GLU A 46 2.94 10.74 -2.72
C GLU A 46 2.97 12.26 -2.84
N THR A 47 4.05 12.81 -3.39
CA THR A 47 4.19 14.26 -3.60
C THR A 47 3.10 14.80 -4.52
N ALA A 48 2.80 14.09 -5.61
CA ALA A 48 1.74 14.48 -6.54
C ALA A 48 0.36 14.42 -5.89
N LEU A 49 0.06 13.34 -5.14
CA LEU A 49 -1.20 13.23 -4.39
C LEU A 49 -1.37 14.36 -3.38
N CYS A 50 -0.32 14.68 -2.61
CA CYS A 50 -0.32 15.78 -1.66
C CYS A 50 -0.56 17.14 -2.33
N ALA A 51 0.10 17.39 -3.46
CA ALA A 51 -0.06 18.64 -4.21
C ALA A 51 -1.49 18.81 -4.72
N GLN A 52 -2.06 17.75 -5.32
CA GLN A 52 -3.44 17.78 -5.82
C GLN A 52 -4.47 17.88 -4.68
N THR A 53 -4.24 17.17 -3.57
CA THR A 53 -5.10 17.26 -2.38
C THR A 53 -5.16 18.70 -1.85
N LYS A 54 -4.01 19.42 -1.80
CA LYS A 54 -3.95 20.81 -1.38
C LYS A 54 -4.59 21.78 -2.38
N ALA A 55 -4.52 21.48 -3.67
CA ALA A 55 -5.13 22.29 -4.72
C ALA A 55 -6.67 22.14 -4.77
N THR A 56 -7.23 21.09 -4.16
CA THR A 56 -8.68 20.86 -4.11
C THR A 56 -9.35 21.99 -3.29
N PRO A 57 -10.33 22.70 -3.85
CA PRO A 57 -11.03 23.78 -3.14
C PRO A 57 -11.62 23.31 -1.81
N ALA A 58 -11.52 24.14 -0.76
CA ALA A 58 -11.99 23.83 0.59
C ALA A 58 -13.46 23.37 0.65
N ARG A 59 -14.31 23.89 -0.23
CA ARG A 59 -15.74 23.51 -0.37
C ARG A 59 -15.95 22.05 -0.80
N LEU A 60 -14.96 21.46 -1.45
CA LEU A 60 -14.96 20.07 -1.90
C LEU A 60 -14.19 19.15 -0.93
N GLN A 61 -13.59 19.73 0.10
CA GLN A 61 -13.01 18.96 1.18
C GLN A 61 -14.10 18.70 2.21
N PRO A 62 -14.22 17.46 2.70
CA PRO A 62 -15.23 17.16 3.69
C PRO A 62 -14.99 17.95 4.97
N THR A 63 -16.06 18.43 5.57
CA THR A 63 -16.03 19.05 6.88
C THR A 63 -15.61 17.99 7.90
N ARG A 64 -14.39 18.10 8.40
CA ARG A 64 -13.87 17.24 9.43
C ARG A 64 -14.58 17.48 10.75
N GLY A 65 -15.07 16.43 11.34
CA GLY A 65 -15.35 16.46 12.77
C GLY A 65 -14.06 16.82 13.53
N LYS A 66 -14.15 17.72 14.50
CA LYS A 66 -13.05 18.34 15.28
C LYS A 66 -12.11 17.36 16.02
N LYS A 67 -12.25 16.04 15.85
CA LYS A 67 -11.55 15.01 16.64
C LYS A 67 -10.56 14.12 15.86
N LYS A 68 -10.42 14.23 14.54
CA LYS A 68 -9.43 13.44 13.81
C LYS A 68 -8.10 14.20 13.75
N GLY A 69 -7.04 13.58 14.24
CA GLY A 69 -5.70 14.16 14.26
C GLY A 69 -5.18 14.49 12.86
N VAL A 70 -4.18 15.39 12.77
CA VAL A 70 -3.56 15.85 11.52
C VAL A 70 -3.04 14.66 10.69
N GLU A 71 -2.59 13.60 11.35
CA GLU A 71 -2.02 12.41 10.71
C GLU A 71 -3.04 11.62 9.90
N THR A 72 -4.21 11.31 10.46
CA THR A 72 -5.28 10.59 9.73
C THR A 72 -5.85 11.41 8.58
N SER A 73 -5.74 12.72 8.68
CA SER A 73 -6.15 13.69 7.68
C SER A 73 -5.40 13.55 6.35
N TYR A 74 -4.14 13.25 6.45
CA TYR A 74 -3.28 13.01 5.32
C TYR A 74 -3.71 11.74 4.55
N PHE A 75 -3.97 10.65 5.26
CA PHE A 75 -4.43 9.39 4.67
C PHE A 75 -5.76 9.56 3.94
N TYR A 76 -6.70 10.24 4.59
CA TYR A 76 -8.02 10.54 4.00
C TYR A 76 -7.92 11.37 2.72
N GLY A 77 -7.21 12.50 2.76
CA GLY A 77 -7.13 13.43 1.62
C GLY A 77 -6.46 12.80 0.40
N ASN A 78 -5.38 12.08 0.62
CA ASN A 78 -4.66 11.42 -0.46
C ASN A 78 -5.44 10.25 -1.07
N ALA A 79 -6.14 9.45 -0.25
CA ALA A 79 -6.99 8.38 -0.74
C ALA A 79 -8.18 8.92 -1.56
N MET A 80 -8.81 10.02 -1.10
CA MET A 80 -9.86 10.70 -1.86
C MET A 80 -9.35 11.20 -3.22
N THR A 81 -8.16 11.80 -3.24
CA THR A 81 -7.54 12.27 -4.48
C THR A 81 -7.20 11.12 -5.41
N LEU A 82 -6.61 10.05 -4.88
CA LEU A 82 -6.30 8.85 -5.65
C LEU A 82 -7.57 8.21 -6.25
N GLY A 83 -8.65 8.13 -5.47
CA GLY A 83 -9.93 7.61 -5.96
C GLY A 83 -10.50 8.42 -7.12
N ARG A 84 -10.41 9.76 -7.07
CA ARG A 84 -10.80 10.63 -8.20
C ARG A 84 -9.95 10.38 -9.43
N MET A 85 -8.63 10.33 -9.26
CA MET A 85 -7.71 10.03 -10.37
C MET A 85 -7.98 8.66 -10.98
N ALA A 86 -8.31 7.65 -10.17
CA ALA A 86 -8.65 6.32 -10.64
C ALA A 86 -10.00 6.30 -11.38
N PHE A 87 -10.97 7.11 -10.94
CA PHE A 87 -12.24 7.28 -11.63
C PHE A 87 -12.02 7.90 -13.02
N ASP A 88 -11.22 8.97 -13.09
CA ASP A 88 -10.87 9.63 -14.35
C ASP A 88 -10.10 8.69 -15.28
N LEU A 89 -9.15 7.90 -14.74
CA LEU A 89 -8.42 6.90 -15.51
C LEU A 89 -9.35 5.81 -16.07
N ALA A 90 -10.29 5.30 -15.28
CA ALA A 90 -11.25 4.31 -15.74
C ALA A 90 -12.09 4.82 -16.93
N ALA A 91 -12.48 6.09 -16.88
CA ALA A 91 -13.17 6.74 -18.00
C ALA A 91 -12.28 6.94 -19.24
N GLU A 92 -10.99 7.28 -19.01
CA GLU A 92 -9.99 7.48 -20.07
C GLU A 92 -9.69 6.17 -20.82
N VAL A 93 -9.47 5.07 -20.08
CA VAL A 93 -9.11 3.77 -20.68
C VAL A 93 -10.32 2.96 -21.10
N GLY A 94 -11.52 3.31 -20.67
CA GLY A 94 -12.75 2.58 -20.94
C GLY A 94 -12.80 1.19 -20.27
N ASP A 95 -12.09 1.02 -19.16
CA ASP A 95 -11.94 -0.26 -18.47
C ASP A 95 -11.99 -0.08 -16.94
N SER A 96 -12.03 -1.21 -16.24
CA SER A 96 -12.04 -1.25 -14.78
C SER A 96 -10.66 -0.95 -14.18
N VAL A 97 -10.61 -0.09 -13.18
CA VAL A 97 -9.41 0.30 -12.45
C VAL A 97 -9.53 -0.07 -10.98
N VAL A 98 -8.45 -0.61 -10.39
CA VAL A 98 -8.27 -0.74 -8.93
C VAL A 98 -7.25 0.28 -8.47
N ALA A 99 -7.58 1.04 -7.44
CA ALA A 99 -6.66 2.02 -6.87
C ALA A 99 -6.03 1.48 -5.57
N ILE A 100 -4.72 1.28 -5.57
CA ILE A 100 -3.98 0.83 -4.39
C ILE A 100 -3.34 2.02 -3.71
N PHE A 101 -3.77 2.32 -2.48
CA PHE A 101 -3.14 3.34 -1.65
C PHE A 101 -2.09 2.69 -0.75
N PHE A 102 -0.82 2.76 -1.16
CA PHE A 102 0.30 2.24 -0.38
C PHE A 102 0.93 3.33 0.48
N ARG A 103 1.13 3.02 1.77
CA ARG A 103 1.93 3.83 2.69
C ARG A 103 2.27 3.04 3.95
N ASP A 104 3.54 3.13 4.39
CA ASP A 104 3.94 2.66 5.71
C ASP A 104 3.24 3.45 6.83
N THR A 105 2.95 2.76 7.94
CA THR A 105 2.18 3.36 9.03
C THR A 105 3.03 3.79 10.23
N ASP A 106 4.34 3.66 10.14
CA ASP A 106 5.31 4.12 11.12
C ASP A 106 5.36 5.66 11.22
N GLY A 107 4.32 6.26 11.74
CA GLY A 107 4.34 7.70 12.02
C GLY A 107 5.48 8.06 12.98
N THR A 108 6.03 9.27 12.82
CA THR A 108 7.17 9.81 13.57
C THR A 108 6.96 9.87 15.09
N HIS A 109 5.75 9.66 15.60
CA HIS A 109 5.44 9.71 17.02
C HIS A 109 4.43 8.64 17.43
N SER A 110 4.92 7.69 18.20
CA SER A 110 4.19 6.78 19.08
C SER A 110 2.94 6.09 18.54
N SER A 111 3.14 4.87 18.20
CA SER A 111 2.16 3.80 18.01
C SER A 111 1.22 3.62 19.21
N HIS A 112 0.14 4.34 19.26
CA HIS A 112 -1.03 3.79 19.96
C HIS A 112 -1.65 2.71 19.08
N THR A 113 -1.95 1.56 19.64
CA THR A 113 -2.48 0.37 18.95
C THR A 113 -3.73 0.67 18.09
N GLY A 114 -4.50 1.73 18.41
CA GLY A 114 -5.65 2.18 17.64
C GLY A 114 -5.34 3.05 16.41
N LEU A 115 -4.12 3.55 16.28
CA LEU A 115 -3.81 4.52 15.21
C LEU A 115 -3.78 3.88 13.82
N TRP A 116 -3.42 2.58 13.72
CA TRP A 116 -3.46 1.86 12.44
C TRP A 116 -4.88 1.74 11.91
N GLN A 117 -5.84 1.36 12.77
CA GLN A 117 -7.26 1.28 12.42
C GLN A 117 -7.82 2.64 11.98
N ASP A 118 -7.41 3.72 12.67
CA ASP A 118 -7.82 5.07 12.30
C ASP A 118 -7.26 5.49 10.93
N LYS A 119 -6.02 5.12 10.61
CA LYS A 119 -5.40 5.32 9.29
C LYS A 119 -6.12 4.51 8.22
N TRP A 120 -6.36 3.23 8.48
CA TRP A 120 -7.11 2.33 7.61
C TRP A 120 -8.49 2.89 7.28
N GLN A 121 -9.27 3.22 8.32
CA GLN A 121 -10.60 3.79 8.15
C GLN A 121 -10.56 5.12 7.40
N SER A 122 -9.54 5.94 7.64
CA SER A 122 -9.38 7.21 6.92
C SER A 122 -9.15 7.02 5.41
N VAL A 123 -8.39 5.99 5.02
CA VAL A 123 -8.22 5.64 3.59
C VAL A 123 -9.55 5.15 3.00
N CYS A 124 -10.24 4.25 3.69
CA CYS A 124 -11.55 3.77 3.25
C CYS A 124 -12.57 4.91 3.09
N ASP A 125 -12.62 5.82 4.07
CA ASP A 125 -13.50 7.00 4.03
C ASP A 125 -13.11 7.94 2.87
N GLY A 126 -11.82 8.07 2.56
CA GLY A 126 -11.33 8.85 1.43
C GLY A 126 -11.81 8.29 0.09
N PHE A 127 -11.65 7.01 -0.13
CA PHE A 127 -12.17 6.34 -1.33
C PHE A 127 -13.70 6.43 -1.44
N LYS A 128 -14.40 6.19 -0.33
CA LYS A 128 -15.85 6.33 -0.28
C LYS A 128 -16.31 7.74 -0.65
N HIS A 129 -15.57 8.78 -0.20
CA HIS A 129 -15.92 10.16 -0.51
C HIS A 129 -15.72 10.53 -1.98
N SER A 130 -14.81 9.85 -2.67
CA SER A 130 -14.62 10.00 -4.12
C SER A 130 -15.58 9.16 -4.96
N ASP A 131 -16.53 8.45 -4.31
CA ASP A 131 -17.43 7.48 -4.94
C ASP A 131 -16.69 6.35 -5.69
N PHE A 132 -15.42 6.12 -5.33
CA PHE A 132 -14.60 5.09 -5.94
C PHE A 132 -14.63 3.79 -5.11
N THR A 133 -15.33 2.78 -5.60
CA THR A 133 -15.63 1.54 -4.85
C THR A 133 -14.51 0.50 -4.88
N ARG A 134 -13.51 0.64 -5.77
CA ARG A 134 -12.39 -0.30 -5.92
C ARG A 134 -11.08 0.26 -5.35
N GLY A 135 -11.19 1.05 -4.29
CA GLY A 135 -10.05 1.54 -3.54
C GLY A 135 -9.57 0.53 -2.49
N VAL A 136 -8.29 0.22 -2.50
CA VAL A 136 -7.66 -0.77 -1.62
C VAL A 136 -6.59 -0.09 -0.76
N PRO A 137 -6.76 -0.04 0.57
CA PRO A 137 -5.69 0.35 1.46
C PRO A 137 -4.59 -0.71 1.51
N MET A 138 -3.34 -0.34 1.28
CA MET A 138 -2.15 -1.16 1.48
C MET A 138 -1.27 -0.50 2.53
N LEU A 139 -1.56 -0.79 3.79
CA LEU A 139 -1.00 -0.12 4.96
C LEU A 139 -0.23 -1.10 5.86
N PRO A 140 1.02 -1.43 5.54
CA PRO A 140 1.84 -2.29 6.39
C PRO A 140 2.02 -1.73 7.80
N LYS A 141 2.03 -2.62 8.81
CA LYS A 141 2.25 -2.26 10.21
C LYS A 141 3.49 -2.99 10.74
N PRO A 142 4.42 -2.28 11.34
CA PRO A 142 4.57 -0.82 11.36
C PRO A 142 4.98 -0.27 9.99
N LYS A 143 5.63 -1.09 9.15
CA LYS A 143 6.12 -0.77 7.80
C LYS A 143 6.30 -2.01 6.94
N SER A 144 6.51 -1.80 5.65
CA SER A 144 6.62 -2.85 4.62
C SER A 144 7.68 -3.92 4.90
N GLU A 145 8.78 -3.55 5.57
CA GLU A 145 9.79 -4.51 5.99
C GLU A 145 9.26 -5.58 6.96
N ALA A 146 8.17 -5.33 7.71
CA ALA A 146 7.56 -6.36 8.55
C ALA A 146 6.94 -7.49 7.71
N TRP A 147 6.29 -7.14 6.60
CA TRP A 147 5.77 -8.12 5.66
C TRP A 147 6.89 -8.92 5.00
N LEU A 148 7.95 -8.23 4.54
CA LEU A 148 9.13 -8.88 3.95
C LEU A 148 9.86 -9.78 4.95
N LEU A 149 9.95 -9.37 6.21
CA LEU A 149 10.58 -10.15 7.28
C LEU A 149 9.82 -11.46 7.54
N CYS A 150 8.49 -11.41 7.53
CA CYS A 150 7.65 -12.60 7.61
C CYS A 150 7.89 -13.54 6.42
N LEU A 151 7.92 -13.00 5.20
CA LEU A 151 8.18 -13.77 3.98
C LEU A 151 9.58 -14.38 3.98
N ALA A 152 10.58 -13.68 4.55
CA ALA A 152 11.95 -14.20 4.74
C ALA A 152 12.05 -15.32 5.79
N GLY A 153 10.94 -15.71 6.42
CA GLY A 153 10.89 -16.85 7.34
C GLY A 153 11.12 -16.49 8.80
N PHE A 154 11.24 -15.22 9.14
CA PHE A 154 11.35 -14.80 10.54
C PHE A 154 9.96 -14.78 11.20
N ASN A 155 9.69 -15.74 12.06
CA ASN A 155 8.40 -15.92 12.74
C ASN A 155 8.59 -16.31 14.21
N PRO A 156 9.00 -15.37 15.06
CA PRO A 156 9.17 -15.65 16.49
C PRO A 156 7.82 -16.10 17.09
N GLY A 157 7.81 -17.29 17.69
CA GLY A 157 6.59 -17.86 18.28
C GLY A 157 5.65 -18.59 17.31
N GLY A 158 6.08 -18.82 16.04
CA GLY A 158 5.33 -19.63 15.07
C GLY A 158 4.37 -18.85 14.18
N THR A 159 4.11 -17.57 14.45
CA THR A 159 3.27 -16.70 13.62
C THR A 159 3.97 -15.36 13.36
N CYS A 160 3.58 -14.68 12.29
CA CYS A 160 4.15 -13.36 11.95
C CYS A 160 3.44 -12.19 12.63
N GLU A 161 2.35 -12.42 13.35
CA GLU A 161 1.55 -11.37 14.00
C GLU A 161 2.41 -10.45 14.90
N ALA A 162 3.33 -11.04 15.68
CA ALA A 162 4.22 -10.30 16.58
C ALA A 162 5.15 -9.30 15.86
N LEU A 163 5.35 -9.44 14.55
CA LEU A 163 6.19 -8.52 13.77
C LEU A 163 5.52 -7.14 13.64
N GLU A 164 4.21 -7.06 13.76
CA GLU A 164 3.48 -5.79 13.74
C GLU A 164 3.70 -4.92 14.99
N GLU A 165 4.25 -5.49 16.05
CA GLU A 165 4.57 -4.78 17.30
C GLU A 165 6.05 -4.37 17.38
N LEU A 166 6.84 -4.69 16.35
CA LEU A 166 8.24 -4.25 16.28
C LEU A 166 8.33 -2.74 16.04
N SER A 167 9.48 -2.16 16.40
CA SER A 167 9.73 -0.73 16.17
C SER A 167 9.85 -0.41 14.67
N GLY A 168 9.05 0.51 14.18
CA GLY A 168 9.19 1.13 12.85
C GLY A 168 10.33 2.15 12.78
N ASN A 169 10.90 2.55 13.92
CA ASN A 169 12.01 3.50 13.96
C ASN A 169 13.33 2.83 13.53
N ASP A 170 13.88 3.24 12.39
CA ASP A 170 15.12 2.68 11.83
C ASP A 170 16.34 2.83 12.73
N HIS A 171 16.33 3.80 13.65
CA HIS A 171 17.40 4.00 14.62
C HIS A 171 17.30 3.06 15.84
N SER A 172 16.21 2.31 15.97
CA SER A 172 16.06 1.31 17.02
C SER A 172 16.93 0.09 16.71
N PRO A 173 17.71 -0.44 17.68
CA PRO A 173 18.49 -1.67 17.48
C PRO A 173 17.58 -2.89 17.20
N ASN A 174 16.30 -2.81 17.56
CA ASN A 174 15.29 -3.82 17.31
C ASN A 174 14.30 -3.38 16.21
N SER A 175 14.72 -2.51 15.29
CA SER A 175 13.90 -2.09 14.18
C SER A 175 13.58 -3.26 13.25
N VAL A 176 12.42 -3.19 12.59
CA VAL A 176 12.03 -4.19 11.57
C VAL A 176 13.09 -4.30 10.48
N LYS A 177 13.65 -3.15 10.06
CA LYS A 177 14.68 -3.08 9.03
C LYS A 177 15.96 -3.81 9.45
N SER A 178 16.46 -3.55 10.68
CA SER A 178 17.67 -4.24 11.18
C SER A 178 17.46 -5.75 11.27
N ARG A 179 16.25 -6.19 11.63
CA ARG A 179 15.91 -7.62 11.67
C ARG A 179 15.82 -8.24 10.28
N LEU A 180 15.26 -7.53 9.32
CA LEU A 180 15.20 -7.97 7.91
C LEU A 180 16.62 -8.13 7.36
N ASP A 181 17.50 -7.13 7.54
CA ASP A 181 18.89 -7.18 7.12
C ASP A 181 19.65 -8.36 7.75
N ALA A 182 19.44 -8.60 9.06
CA ALA A 182 20.04 -9.74 9.75
C ALA A 182 19.50 -11.10 9.22
N THR A 183 18.21 -11.19 8.90
CA THR A 183 17.59 -12.41 8.39
C THR A 183 18.06 -12.74 6.97
N LEU A 184 18.24 -11.71 6.14
CA LEU A 184 18.74 -11.84 4.77
C LEU A 184 20.27 -11.89 4.69
N GLY A 185 20.98 -11.77 5.83
CA GLY A 185 22.44 -11.83 5.94
C GLY A 185 23.15 -10.53 5.60
N ARG A 186 22.49 -9.54 5.01
CA ARG A 186 23.00 -8.20 4.71
C ARG A 186 21.87 -7.21 4.41
N HIS A 187 22.22 -5.95 4.30
CA HIS A 187 21.33 -4.93 3.76
C HIS A 187 21.06 -5.17 2.26
N HIS A 188 19.80 -5.07 1.87
CA HIS A 188 19.35 -5.15 0.47
C HIS A 188 18.74 -3.82 0.04
N SER A 189 19.13 -3.37 -1.14
CA SER A 189 18.49 -2.25 -1.83
C SER A 189 17.05 -2.65 -2.26
N ALA A 190 16.25 -1.66 -2.66
CA ALA A 190 14.91 -1.92 -3.18
C ALA A 190 14.92 -2.86 -4.41
N ASP A 191 15.92 -2.74 -5.27
CA ASP A 191 16.08 -3.60 -6.44
C ASP A 191 16.39 -5.05 -6.05
N GLU A 192 17.33 -5.23 -5.12
CA GLU A 192 17.67 -6.56 -4.62
C GLU A 192 16.50 -7.22 -3.89
N LEU A 193 15.67 -6.45 -3.19
CA LEU A 193 14.42 -6.95 -2.58
C LEU A 193 13.38 -7.34 -3.64
N CYS A 194 13.29 -6.61 -4.77
CA CYS A 194 12.45 -7.01 -5.89
C CYS A 194 12.91 -8.33 -6.49
N GLU A 195 14.21 -8.47 -6.74
CA GLU A 195 14.80 -9.71 -7.26
C GLU A 195 14.60 -10.88 -6.28
N TRP A 196 14.78 -10.61 -4.99
CA TRP A 196 14.52 -11.60 -3.95
C TRP A 196 13.06 -12.06 -3.96
N LEU A 197 12.09 -11.16 -4.07
CA LEU A 197 10.66 -11.51 -4.17
C LEU A 197 10.33 -12.32 -5.43
N ILE A 198 10.97 -12.02 -6.56
CA ILE A 198 10.79 -12.80 -7.79
C ILE A 198 11.24 -14.25 -7.59
N GLN A 199 12.34 -14.47 -6.84
CA GLN A 199 12.87 -15.80 -6.54
C GLN A 199 12.13 -16.51 -5.40
N HIS A 200 11.40 -15.78 -4.56
CA HIS A 200 10.69 -16.28 -3.38
C HIS A 200 9.21 -15.89 -3.46
N PRO A 201 8.37 -16.74 -4.06
CA PRO A 201 6.94 -16.47 -4.18
C PRO A 201 6.28 -16.18 -2.83
N VAL A 202 5.29 -15.28 -2.84
CA VAL A 202 4.58 -14.88 -1.64
C VAL A 202 3.82 -16.06 -1.03
N ALA A 203 4.26 -16.52 0.14
CA ALA A 203 3.59 -17.55 0.91
C ALA A 203 2.40 -16.91 1.67
N VAL A 204 1.25 -16.80 0.99
CA VAL A 204 0.05 -16.14 1.53
C VAL A 204 -0.37 -16.75 2.87
N ASP A 205 -0.41 -18.07 3.00
CA ASP A 205 -0.81 -18.77 4.23
C ASP A 205 0.05 -18.36 5.46
N ARG A 206 1.31 -18.02 5.22
CA ARG A 206 2.21 -17.57 6.28
C ARG A 206 1.95 -16.12 6.67
N ILE A 207 1.95 -15.22 5.68
CA ILE A 207 1.85 -13.78 5.91
C ILE A 207 0.43 -13.35 6.31
N ASP A 208 -0.57 -14.14 6.00
CA ASP A 208 -1.97 -13.91 6.38
C ASP A 208 -2.20 -13.95 7.89
N SER A 209 -1.24 -14.49 8.66
CA SER A 209 -1.23 -14.36 10.11
C SER A 209 -1.02 -12.92 10.61
N MET A 210 -0.57 -11.99 9.74
CA MET A 210 -0.42 -10.57 10.04
C MET A 210 -1.73 -9.81 9.79
N PRO A 211 -2.35 -9.19 10.80
CA PRO A 211 -3.63 -8.47 10.65
C PRO A 211 -3.64 -7.40 9.57
N SER A 212 -2.53 -6.63 9.45
CA SER A 212 -2.44 -5.58 8.43
C SER A 212 -2.37 -6.13 7.01
N PHE A 213 -1.67 -7.25 6.81
CA PHE A 213 -1.63 -7.91 5.51
C PHE A 213 -2.98 -8.54 5.17
N ARG A 214 -3.59 -9.27 6.10
CA ARG A 214 -4.91 -9.91 5.91
C ARG A 214 -5.95 -8.89 5.48
N ALA A 215 -6.05 -7.75 6.18
CA ALA A 215 -6.99 -6.70 5.83
C ALA A 215 -6.76 -6.17 4.40
N PHE A 216 -5.49 -5.95 4.03
CA PHE A 216 -5.13 -5.57 2.66
C PHE A 216 -5.53 -6.63 1.64
N HIS A 217 -5.18 -7.90 1.88
CA HIS A 217 -5.42 -9.02 0.96
C HIS A 217 -6.92 -9.24 0.73
N GLU A 218 -7.73 -9.22 1.80
CA GLU A 218 -9.20 -9.29 1.70
C GLU A 218 -9.79 -8.14 0.89
N ALA A 219 -9.32 -6.91 1.11
CA ALA A 219 -9.74 -5.75 0.34
C ALA A 219 -9.34 -5.87 -1.14
N LEU A 220 -8.14 -6.37 -1.43
CA LEU A 220 -7.66 -6.60 -2.79
C LEU A 220 -8.53 -7.63 -3.52
N ILE A 221 -8.79 -8.78 -2.90
CA ILE A 221 -9.65 -9.82 -3.46
C ILE A 221 -11.05 -9.25 -3.74
N SER A 222 -11.61 -8.50 -2.81
CA SER A 222 -12.93 -7.88 -2.97
C SER A 222 -12.97 -6.90 -4.14
N ALA A 223 -11.93 -6.06 -4.30
CA ALA A 223 -11.85 -5.09 -5.38
C ALA A 223 -11.73 -5.75 -6.76
N VAL A 224 -10.96 -6.84 -6.86
CA VAL A 224 -10.74 -7.59 -8.12
C VAL A 224 -11.95 -8.44 -8.50
N LYS A 225 -12.60 -9.13 -7.55
CA LYS A 225 -13.80 -9.95 -7.82
C LYS A 225 -14.97 -9.16 -8.42
N ASN A 226 -15.01 -7.86 -8.21
CA ASN A 226 -16.04 -6.97 -8.74
C ASN A 226 -15.70 -6.41 -10.14
N PHE A 227 -14.68 -6.96 -10.84
CA PHE A 227 -14.50 -6.67 -12.26
C PHE A 227 -15.67 -7.26 -13.05
N PRO A 228 -16.32 -6.50 -13.92
CA PRO A 228 -17.21 -7.08 -14.91
C PRO A 228 -16.36 -7.97 -15.84
N ILE A 229 -16.69 -9.25 -15.87
CA ILE A 229 -16.15 -10.23 -16.82
C ILE A 229 -16.83 -9.98 -18.16
#